data_2ed0592b36e99a4771c3e9c7eaa88d94
#
_entry.id   2ed0592b36e99a4771c3e9c7eaa88d94
#
_cell.length_a   1.000
_cell.length_b   1.000
_cell.length_c   1.000
_cell.angle_alpha   90.00
_cell.angle_beta   90.00
_cell.angle_gamma   90.00
#
_symmetry.space_group_name_H-M   'P 1'
#
loop_
_entity.id
_entity.type
_entity.pdbx_description
1 polymer ?
#
loop_
_entity_poly.entity_id
_entity_poly.type
_entity_poly.pdbx_seq_one_letter_code
_entity_poly.pdbx_strand_id
1 'polypeptide(L)'
;RRAQWREYLDWAVEAFRISASGVRDATQIHTHMCYSEFNDIIHSVAAMDADVISIETSRSRMELLDAFVKFRYPNAIGPGVYDIHSPRVPGVAEMVELLRKARDVLAPEQLWVNPDCGLKTRGWPETVAALEAMVEAARILRAELAQAA
;
A
#
# COMPACT_ATOMS: atom_id res chain seq x y z
N ARG A 1 -20.22 -9.67 19.76
CA ARG A 1 -19.47 -9.80 18.48
C ARG A 1 -18.14 -9.02 18.52
N ARG A 2 -18.02 -7.85 19.19
CA ARG A 2 -16.73 -7.14 19.33
C ARG A 2 -15.76 -7.83 20.31
N ALA A 3 -16.22 -8.56 21.30
CA ALA A 3 -15.36 -9.29 22.25
C ALA A 3 -14.59 -10.45 21.59
N GLN A 4 -15.17 -11.08 20.57
CA GLN A 4 -14.53 -12.16 19.80
C GLN A 4 -13.59 -11.66 18.69
N TRP A 5 -13.57 -10.36 18.44
CA TRP A 5 -12.80 -9.77 17.35
C TRP A 5 -11.30 -9.78 17.61
N ARG A 6 -10.87 -9.52 18.84
CA ARG A 6 -9.45 -9.56 19.22
C ARG A 6 -8.87 -10.96 19.09
N GLU A 7 -9.55 -11.97 19.62
CA GLU A 7 -9.12 -13.37 19.49
C GLU A 7 -9.03 -13.80 18.02
N TYR A 8 -9.96 -13.35 17.18
CA TYR A 8 -9.94 -13.63 15.76
C TYR A 8 -8.74 -12.94 15.07
N LEU A 9 -8.46 -11.68 15.40
CA LEU A 9 -7.32 -10.94 14.83
C LEU A 9 -5.99 -11.57 15.27
N ASP A 10 -5.86 -11.95 16.53
CA ASP A 10 -4.66 -12.61 17.05
C ASP A 10 -4.42 -13.93 16.32
N TRP A 11 -5.45 -14.75 16.16
CA TRP A 11 -5.39 -15.97 15.37
C TRP A 11 -5.02 -15.70 13.89
N ALA A 12 -5.63 -14.70 13.27
CA ALA A 12 -5.35 -14.36 11.85
C ALA A 12 -3.92 -13.91 11.65
N VAL A 13 -3.38 -13.12 12.57
CA VAL A 13 -1.97 -12.69 12.58
C VAL A 13 -1.04 -13.89 12.70
N GLU A 14 -1.30 -14.79 13.65
CA GLU A 14 -0.50 -16.01 13.83
C GLU A 14 -0.52 -16.89 12.57
N ALA A 15 -1.71 -17.12 12.00
CA ALA A 15 -1.86 -17.89 10.77
C ALA A 15 -1.09 -17.28 9.59
N PHE A 16 -1.13 -15.95 9.44
CA PHE A 16 -0.35 -15.26 8.43
C PHE A 16 1.17 -15.44 8.64
N ARG A 17 1.67 -15.22 9.85
CA ARG A 17 3.08 -15.40 10.18
C ARG A 17 3.58 -16.82 9.95
N ILE A 18 2.79 -17.82 10.33
CA ILE A 18 3.12 -19.23 10.07
C ILE A 18 3.20 -19.49 8.57
N SER A 19 2.25 -18.99 7.78
CA SER A 19 2.23 -19.21 6.32
C SER A 19 3.43 -18.56 5.61
N ALA A 20 3.97 -17.47 6.15
CA ALA A 20 5.13 -16.75 5.61
C ALA A 20 6.48 -17.22 6.20
N SER A 21 6.50 -18.00 7.29
CA SER A 21 7.70 -18.32 8.06
C SER A 21 8.72 -19.22 7.36
N GLY A 22 8.31 -19.95 6.32
CA GLY A 22 9.17 -20.92 5.60
C GLY A 22 10.04 -20.33 4.48
N VAL A 23 10.01 -19.03 4.29
CA VAL A 23 10.78 -18.36 3.23
C VAL A 23 12.21 -18.04 3.67
N ARG A 24 13.11 -17.79 2.70
CA ARG A 24 14.47 -17.34 2.98
C ARG A 24 14.47 -15.89 3.44
N ASP A 25 15.42 -15.48 4.27
CA ASP A 25 15.56 -14.11 4.79
C ASP A 25 15.60 -13.03 3.70
N ALA A 26 16.11 -13.37 2.51
CA ALA A 26 16.12 -12.47 1.36
C ALA A 26 14.78 -12.36 0.63
N THR A 27 13.77 -13.13 1.02
CA THR A 27 12.44 -13.10 0.39
C THR A 27 11.60 -12.01 1.04
N GLN A 28 11.17 -11.04 0.25
CA GLN A 28 10.30 -9.97 0.71
C GLN A 28 8.84 -10.44 0.72
N ILE A 29 8.15 -10.27 1.85
CA ILE A 29 6.74 -10.62 2.05
C ILE A 29 5.88 -9.37 1.82
N HIS A 30 4.99 -9.45 0.84
CA HIS A 30 4.01 -8.43 0.54
C HIS A 30 2.61 -8.91 0.91
N THR A 31 1.80 -8.01 1.49
CA THR A 31 0.37 -8.24 1.71
C THR A 31 -0.45 -7.04 1.27
N HIS A 32 -1.76 -7.20 1.19
CA HIS A 32 -2.68 -6.15 0.74
C HIS A 32 -3.90 -6.06 1.65
N MET A 33 -4.28 -4.83 2.00
CA MET A 33 -5.52 -4.54 2.72
C MET A 33 -6.45 -3.70 1.85
N CYS A 34 -7.64 -4.25 1.64
CA CYS A 34 -8.71 -3.68 0.84
C CYS A 34 -9.90 -3.37 1.74
N TYR A 35 -10.53 -2.20 1.59
CA TYR A 35 -11.72 -1.79 2.33
C TYR A 35 -11.61 -1.92 3.86
N SER A 36 -10.46 -1.54 4.43
CA SER A 36 -10.20 -1.70 5.87
C SER A 36 -10.34 -0.41 6.66
N GLU A 37 -10.91 -0.52 7.86
CA GLU A 37 -10.96 0.53 8.88
C GLU A 37 -9.70 0.45 9.75
N PHE A 38 -8.60 1.04 9.27
CA PHE A 38 -7.27 0.87 9.87
C PHE A 38 -7.17 1.31 11.32
N ASN A 39 -7.89 2.34 11.75
CA ASN A 39 -7.82 2.82 13.13
C ASN A 39 -8.05 1.73 14.18
N ASP A 40 -8.89 0.74 13.86
CA ASP A 40 -9.26 -0.34 14.79
C ASP A 40 -8.33 -1.56 14.71
N ILE A 41 -7.64 -1.75 13.58
CA ILE A 41 -6.88 -2.99 13.30
C ILE A 41 -5.38 -2.76 13.04
N ILE A 42 -4.90 -1.51 13.07
CA ILE A 42 -3.53 -1.17 12.69
C ILE A 42 -2.47 -1.94 13.49
N HIS A 43 -2.72 -2.21 14.78
CA HIS A 43 -1.84 -3.02 15.61
C HIS A 43 -1.73 -4.46 15.10
N SER A 44 -2.85 -5.06 14.73
CA SER A 44 -2.87 -6.42 14.17
C SER A 44 -2.24 -6.46 12.79
N VAL A 45 -2.46 -5.43 11.97
CA VAL A 45 -1.80 -5.30 10.66
C VAL A 45 -0.27 -5.23 10.83
N ALA A 46 0.22 -4.42 11.76
CA ALA A 46 1.65 -4.35 12.05
C ALA A 46 2.20 -5.67 12.61
N ALA A 47 1.42 -6.37 13.46
CA ALA A 47 1.82 -7.64 14.04
C ALA A 47 1.93 -8.79 13.01
N MET A 48 1.34 -8.68 11.82
CA MET A 48 1.59 -9.62 10.72
C MET A 48 3.04 -9.62 10.27
N ASP A 49 3.75 -8.52 10.48
CA ASP A 49 5.18 -8.39 10.18
C ASP A 49 5.53 -8.63 8.69
N ALA A 50 4.64 -8.17 7.80
CA ALA A 50 4.93 -8.16 6.37
C ALA A 50 5.89 -7.02 6.04
N ASP A 51 6.89 -7.28 5.18
CA ASP A 51 7.87 -6.27 4.78
C ASP A 51 7.21 -5.07 4.10
N VAL A 52 6.19 -5.32 3.29
CA VAL A 52 5.43 -4.27 2.59
C VAL A 52 3.94 -4.55 2.69
N ILE A 53 3.17 -3.55 3.08
CA ILE A 53 1.71 -3.57 2.99
C ILE A 53 1.25 -2.62 1.88
N SER A 54 0.45 -3.10 0.94
CA SER A 54 -0.28 -2.24 0.01
C SER A 54 -1.69 -1.97 0.52
N ILE A 55 -2.14 -0.75 0.36
CA ILE A 55 -3.44 -0.29 0.84
C ILE A 55 -4.18 0.52 -0.23
N GLU A 56 -5.48 0.55 -0.13
CA GLU A 56 -6.36 1.29 -1.03
C GLU A 56 -6.44 2.75 -0.58
N THR A 57 -5.95 3.68 -1.38
CA THR A 57 -5.86 5.10 -1.04
C THR A 57 -6.21 6.08 -2.16
N SER A 58 -6.35 5.63 -3.40
CA SER A 58 -6.59 6.55 -4.53
C SER A 58 -7.93 7.29 -4.38
N ARG A 59 -8.97 6.62 -3.95
CA ARG A 59 -10.31 7.20 -3.76
C ARG A 59 -10.37 8.16 -2.58
N SER A 60 -9.69 7.84 -1.48
CA SER A 60 -9.58 8.71 -0.31
C SER A 60 -8.54 9.83 -0.48
N ARG A 61 -7.84 9.89 -1.63
CA ARG A 61 -6.75 10.83 -1.90
C ARG A 61 -5.70 10.88 -0.79
N MET A 62 -5.33 9.70 -0.28
CA MET A 62 -4.33 9.46 0.77
C MET A 62 -4.81 9.71 2.23
N GLU A 63 -6.05 10.06 2.47
CA GLU A 63 -6.56 10.29 3.85
C GLU A 63 -6.39 9.06 4.75
N LEU A 64 -6.46 7.83 4.20
CA LEU A 64 -6.25 6.60 4.96
C LEU A 64 -4.85 6.47 5.55
N LEU A 65 -3.86 7.22 5.04
CA LEU A 65 -2.50 7.21 5.60
C LEU A 65 -2.41 7.79 7.01
N ASP A 66 -3.38 8.59 7.44
CA ASP A 66 -3.40 9.19 8.77
C ASP A 66 -3.29 8.14 9.91
N ALA A 67 -3.94 6.98 9.74
CA ALA A 67 -3.85 5.90 10.71
C ALA A 67 -2.43 5.35 10.84
N PHE A 68 -1.74 5.19 9.72
CA PHE A 68 -0.36 4.68 9.66
C PHE A 68 0.64 5.68 10.25
N VAL A 69 0.45 6.97 9.98
CA VAL A 69 1.28 8.06 10.52
C VAL A 69 1.13 8.16 12.04
N LYS A 70 -0.11 8.19 12.55
CA LYS A 70 -0.39 8.27 13.99
C LYS A 70 0.17 7.07 14.75
N PHE A 71 0.08 5.88 14.17
CA PHE A 71 0.61 4.64 14.75
C PHE A 71 2.13 4.51 14.59
N ARG A 72 2.77 5.28 13.69
CA ARG A 72 4.17 5.13 13.28
C ARG A 72 4.44 3.70 12.76
N TYR A 73 3.72 3.33 11.71
CA TYR A 73 3.82 2.00 11.10
C TYR A 73 5.29 1.67 10.76
N PRO A 74 5.82 0.51 11.23
CA PRO A 74 7.26 0.27 11.18
C PRO A 74 7.80 -0.14 9.80
N ASN A 75 6.96 -0.78 8.98
CA ASN A 75 7.39 -1.39 7.72
C ASN A 75 7.01 -0.52 6.51
N ALA A 76 7.33 -0.99 5.30
CA ALA A 76 7.01 -0.26 4.08
C ALA A 76 5.52 -0.28 3.75
N ILE A 77 5.05 0.80 3.13
CA ILE A 77 3.65 1.02 2.75
C ILE A 77 3.57 1.37 1.27
N GLY A 78 2.69 0.68 0.55
CA GLY A 78 2.31 1.00 -0.83
C GLY A 78 0.91 1.58 -0.88
N PRO A 79 0.74 2.90 -0.78
CA PRO A 79 -0.56 3.52 -0.99
C PRO A 79 -0.93 3.46 -2.48
N GLY A 80 -2.16 3.00 -2.77
CA GLY A 80 -2.65 2.88 -4.13
C GLY A 80 -2.83 4.24 -4.82
N VAL A 81 -2.39 4.32 -6.08
CA VAL A 81 -2.50 5.52 -6.92
C VAL A 81 -3.43 5.32 -8.12
N TYR A 82 -4.04 4.15 -8.24
CA TYR A 82 -4.94 3.79 -9.31
C TYR A 82 -6.14 3.01 -8.79
N ASP A 83 -7.35 3.60 -8.90
CA ASP A 83 -8.61 2.89 -8.63
C ASP A 83 -8.93 1.94 -9.79
N ILE A 84 -8.71 0.65 -9.57
CA ILE A 84 -8.96 -0.38 -10.59
C ILE A 84 -10.46 -0.56 -10.93
N HIS A 85 -11.35 -0.03 -10.12
CA HIS A 85 -12.79 -0.07 -10.38
C HIS A 85 -13.23 1.04 -11.33
N SER A 86 -12.39 2.06 -11.56
CA SER A 86 -12.59 3.08 -12.58
C SER A 86 -12.16 2.56 -13.95
N PRO A 87 -12.95 2.75 -15.01
CA PRO A 87 -12.53 2.39 -16.37
C PRO A 87 -11.41 3.30 -16.91
N ARG A 88 -11.17 4.45 -16.26
CA ARG A 88 -10.16 5.42 -16.65
C ARG A 88 -8.81 5.08 -16.04
N VAL A 89 -7.77 5.03 -16.85
CA VAL A 89 -6.38 5.01 -16.37
C VAL A 89 -5.97 6.47 -16.05
N PRO A 90 -5.57 6.79 -14.81
CA PRO A 90 -5.09 8.13 -14.47
C PRO A 90 -3.81 8.49 -15.22
N GLY A 91 -3.63 9.77 -15.48
CA GLY A 91 -2.36 10.27 -16.04
C GLY A 91 -1.22 10.25 -15.02
N VAL A 92 0.02 10.22 -15.53
CA VAL A 92 1.23 10.24 -14.70
C VAL A 92 1.24 11.37 -13.68
N ALA A 93 0.85 12.59 -14.09
CA ALA A 93 0.85 13.77 -13.21
C ALA A 93 -0.10 13.60 -12.01
N GLU A 94 -1.25 12.96 -12.21
CA GLU A 94 -2.23 12.68 -11.14
C GLU A 94 -1.65 11.67 -10.13
N MET A 95 -0.97 10.63 -10.62
CA MET A 95 -0.31 9.65 -9.74
C MET A 95 0.85 10.29 -8.98
N VAL A 96 1.64 11.15 -9.62
CA VAL A 96 2.72 11.90 -8.97
C VAL A 96 2.18 12.80 -7.85
N GLU A 97 1.05 13.48 -8.07
CA GLU A 97 0.41 14.29 -7.03
C GLU A 97 0.04 13.46 -5.79
N LEU A 98 -0.55 12.28 -5.99
CA LEU A 98 -0.89 11.37 -4.90
C LEU A 98 0.36 10.88 -4.16
N LEU A 99 1.42 10.52 -4.90
CA LEU A 99 2.68 10.07 -4.30
C LEU A 99 3.40 11.18 -3.53
N ARG A 100 3.32 12.44 -3.98
CA ARG A 100 3.85 13.58 -3.22
C ARG A 100 3.13 13.75 -1.89
N LYS A 101 1.80 13.63 -1.86
CA LYS A 101 1.04 13.64 -0.60
C LYS A 101 1.46 12.50 0.33
N ALA A 102 1.69 11.31 -0.21
CA ALA A 102 2.17 10.19 0.58
C ALA A 102 3.58 10.47 1.15
N ARG A 103 4.49 11.02 0.34
CA ARG A 103 5.85 11.42 0.76
C ARG A 103 5.84 12.50 1.84
N ASP A 104 4.84 13.37 1.87
CA ASP A 104 4.75 14.42 2.89
C ASP A 104 4.49 13.85 4.30
N VAL A 105 4.05 12.59 4.39
CA VAL A 105 3.68 11.93 5.65
C VAL A 105 4.44 10.62 5.92
N LEU A 106 5.09 10.05 4.91
CA LEU A 106 5.87 8.82 5.01
C LEU A 106 7.33 9.08 4.60
N ALA A 107 8.26 8.37 5.24
CA ALA A 107 9.65 8.38 4.81
C ALA A 107 9.78 7.79 3.39
N PRO A 108 10.63 8.36 2.52
CA PRO A 108 10.81 7.86 1.16
C PRO A 108 11.18 6.37 1.08
N GLU A 109 11.94 5.88 2.05
CA GLU A 109 12.37 4.49 2.15
C GLU A 109 11.23 3.52 2.44
N GLN A 110 10.14 4.02 3.04
CA GLN A 110 8.93 3.23 3.32
C GLN A 110 7.93 3.25 2.16
N LEU A 111 8.09 4.15 1.17
CA LEU A 111 7.07 4.41 0.15
C LEU A 111 7.21 3.50 -1.06
N TRP A 112 6.19 2.73 -1.34
CA TRP A 112 6.02 1.92 -2.56
C TRP A 112 4.93 2.49 -3.45
N VAL A 113 4.94 2.10 -4.73
CA VAL A 113 3.95 2.53 -5.72
C VAL A 113 3.18 1.31 -6.23
N ASN A 114 1.87 1.32 -6.07
CA ASN A 114 1.00 0.22 -6.49
C ASN A 114 -0.42 0.73 -6.86
N PRO A 115 -1.22 -0.09 -7.55
CA PRO A 115 -2.66 0.18 -7.68
C PRO A 115 -3.37 -0.06 -6.34
N ASP A 116 -4.60 0.41 -6.20
CA ASP A 116 -5.44 0.14 -5.01
C ASP A 116 -5.60 -1.35 -4.75
N CYS A 117 -5.86 -2.12 -5.78
CA CYS A 117 -6.00 -3.58 -5.72
C CYS A 117 -5.34 -4.24 -6.92
N GLY A 118 -5.42 -5.57 -7.00
CA GLY A 118 -4.92 -6.32 -8.15
C GLY A 118 -5.67 -5.98 -9.45
N LEU A 119 -4.97 -5.91 -10.55
CA LEU A 119 -5.46 -5.47 -11.87
C LEU A 119 -6.36 -6.49 -12.59
N LYS A 120 -6.77 -7.56 -11.91
CA LYS A 120 -7.52 -8.70 -12.47
C LYS A 120 -8.85 -8.36 -13.16
N THR A 121 -9.41 -7.18 -12.88
CA THR A 121 -10.67 -6.71 -13.47
C THR A 121 -10.46 -5.85 -14.72
N ARG A 122 -9.21 -5.60 -15.11
CA ARG A 122 -8.82 -4.79 -16.26
C ARG A 122 -8.40 -5.65 -17.43
N GLY A 123 -8.64 -5.14 -18.65
CA GLY A 123 -8.07 -5.71 -19.87
C GLY A 123 -6.56 -5.44 -19.97
N TRP A 124 -5.87 -6.20 -20.82
CA TRP A 124 -4.42 -6.01 -21.01
C TRP A 124 -4.01 -4.60 -21.46
N PRO A 125 -4.72 -3.93 -22.39
CA PRO A 125 -4.35 -2.57 -22.78
C PRO A 125 -4.39 -1.59 -21.60
N GLU A 126 -5.43 -1.66 -20.76
CA GLU A 126 -5.58 -0.82 -19.57
C GLU A 126 -4.53 -1.15 -18.50
N THR A 127 -4.26 -2.44 -18.31
CA THR A 127 -3.24 -2.92 -17.37
C THR A 127 -1.85 -2.40 -17.74
N VAL A 128 -1.46 -2.54 -19.01
CA VAL A 128 -0.16 -2.05 -19.50
C VAL A 128 -0.06 -0.53 -19.32
N ALA A 129 -1.07 0.21 -19.77
CA ALA A 129 -1.09 1.67 -19.64
C ALA A 129 -1.00 2.14 -18.17
N ALA A 130 -1.72 1.46 -17.26
CA ALA A 130 -1.66 1.77 -15.83
C ALA A 130 -0.28 1.50 -15.22
N LEU A 131 0.33 0.37 -15.56
CA LEU A 131 1.67 0.01 -15.07
C LEU A 131 2.74 0.96 -15.61
N GLU A 132 2.68 1.32 -16.89
CA GLU A 132 3.59 2.31 -17.49
C GLU A 132 3.48 3.66 -16.79
N ALA A 133 2.25 4.15 -16.55
CA ALA A 133 2.03 5.40 -15.83
C ALA A 133 2.55 5.35 -14.39
N MET A 134 2.34 4.25 -13.67
CA MET A 134 2.84 4.06 -12.30
C MET A 134 4.38 4.01 -12.26
N VAL A 135 5.01 3.30 -13.18
CA VAL A 135 6.49 3.24 -13.27
C VAL A 135 7.07 4.62 -13.57
N GLU A 136 6.46 5.37 -14.48
CA GLU A 136 6.91 6.73 -14.79
C GLU A 136 6.71 7.68 -13.61
N ALA A 137 5.58 7.61 -12.91
CA ALA A 137 5.35 8.38 -11.69
C ALA A 137 6.41 8.09 -10.61
N ALA A 138 6.78 6.80 -10.44
CA ALA A 138 7.83 6.40 -9.52
C ALA A 138 9.21 6.97 -9.93
N ARG A 139 9.52 6.99 -11.24
CA ARG A 139 10.77 7.58 -11.76
C ARG A 139 10.86 9.07 -11.47
N ILE A 140 9.77 9.80 -11.72
CA ILE A 140 9.70 11.24 -11.45
C ILE A 140 9.93 11.51 -9.97
N LEU A 141 9.24 10.81 -9.07
CA LEU A 141 9.40 11.03 -7.64
C LEU A 141 10.82 10.70 -7.15
N ARG A 142 11.44 9.63 -7.65
CA ARG A 142 12.83 9.30 -7.34
C ARG A 142 13.81 10.38 -7.81
N ALA A 143 13.58 10.95 -8.99
CA ALA A 143 14.41 12.05 -9.49
C ALA A 143 14.28 13.30 -8.62
N GLU A 144 13.07 13.64 -8.16
CA GLU A 144 12.86 14.76 -7.23
C GLU A 144 13.61 14.55 -5.90
N LEU A 145 13.54 13.32 -5.35
CA LEU A 145 14.23 12.99 -4.10
C LEU A 145 15.76 13.08 -4.24
N ALA A 146 16.31 12.62 -5.36
CA ALA A 146 17.75 12.71 -5.63
C ALA A 146 18.25 14.15 -5.81
N GLN A 147 17.38 15.09 -6.21
CA GLN A 147 17.73 16.51 -6.33
C GLN A 147 17.62 17.27 -5.01
N ALA A 148 16.89 16.72 -4.04
CA ALA A 148 16.66 17.32 -2.73
C ALA A 148 17.66 16.86 -1.66
N ALA A 149 18.43 15.80 -1.95
CA ALA A 149 19.46 15.25 -1.07
C ALA A 149 20.82 15.88 -1.30
#